data_552b7055e769cd05feb8735a0930f242
#
_entry.id   552b7055e769cd05feb8735a0930f242
#
_cell.length_a   1.000
_cell.length_b   1.000
_cell.length_c   1.000
_cell.angle_alpha   90.00
_cell.angle_beta   90.00
_cell.angle_gamma   90.00
#
_symmetry.space_group_name_H-M   'P 1'
#
loop_
_entity.id
_entity.type
_entity.pdbx_description
1 polymer ?
#
loop_
_entity_poly.entity_id
_entity_poly.type
_entity_poly.pdbx_seq_one_letter_code
_entity_poly.pdbx_strand_id
1 'polypeptide(L)'
;MKKSFILVCLFIYACSSDELSEDQERANEIWDEINGYQSWGQISEFSGIQPSNNAHGSYVQVWINEIVESFLSDSSSSGQLPNGSLIVKEGYSDSNGSDVSKITIMKKIEGYDPNNNDWFWANYNSGGDLGGKNGREASCFNCHA
;
A
#
# COMPACT_ATOMS: atom_id res chain seq x y z
N MET A 1 46.25 -54.44 9.39
CA MET A 1 44.81 -54.10 9.30
C MET A 1 44.67 -52.58 9.33
N LYS A 2 44.43 -51.95 8.17
CA LYS A 2 44.23 -50.48 8.03
C LYS A 2 42.73 -50.20 8.10
N LYS A 3 42.29 -49.48 9.17
CA LYS A 3 40.91 -49.02 9.33
C LYS A 3 40.78 -47.69 8.53
N SER A 4 40.01 -47.74 7.45
CA SER A 4 39.65 -46.57 6.67
C SER A 4 38.45 -45.85 7.33
N PHE A 5 38.64 -44.61 7.75
CA PHE A 5 37.60 -43.76 8.28
C PHE A 5 36.99 -43.01 7.10
N ILE A 6 35.72 -43.29 6.79
CA ILE A 6 34.93 -42.53 5.79
C ILE A 6 34.33 -41.35 6.54
N LEU A 7 34.80 -40.13 6.19
CA LEU A 7 34.24 -38.87 6.67
C LEU A 7 33.02 -38.54 5.80
N VAL A 8 31.81 -38.70 6.34
CA VAL A 8 30.57 -38.29 5.69
C VAL A 8 30.39 -36.79 5.96
N CYS A 9 30.67 -35.96 4.95
CA CYS A 9 30.29 -34.54 4.98
C CYS A 9 28.77 -34.40 4.74
N LEU A 10 28.01 -34.11 5.80
CA LEU A 10 26.62 -33.64 5.67
C LEU A 10 26.65 -32.19 5.18
N PHE A 11 26.29 -32.00 3.92
CA PHE A 11 25.96 -30.67 3.40
C PHE A 11 24.54 -30.30 3.90
N ILE A 12 24.50 -29.43 4.92
CA ILE A 12 23.25 -28.78 5.33
C ILE A 12 22.99 -27.69 4.28
N TYR A 13 22.07 -27.95 3.34
CA TYR A 13 21.47 -26.90 2.51
C TYR A 13 20.62 -26.02 3.44
N ALA A 14 21.16 -24.88 3.85
CA ALA A 14 20.35 -23.82 4.41
C ALA A 14 19.51 -23.24 3.27
N CYS A 15 18.25 -23.64 3.17
CA CYS A 15 17.24 -22.85 2.45
C CYS A 15 17.11 -21.53 3.22
N SER A 16 17.71 -20.45 2.76
CA SER A 16 17.30 -19.12 3.16
C SER A 16 15.98 -18.87 2.38
N SER A 17 14.85 -19.10 3.00
CA SER A 17 13.63 -18.45 2.62
C SER A 17 13.87 -16.95 2.87
N ASP A 18 13.78 -16.11 1.85
CA ASP A 18 13.71 -14.67 2.03
C ASP A 18 12.38 -14.42 2.77
N GLU A 19 12.45 -14.33 4.11
CA GLU A 19 11.31 -13.97 4.94
C GLU A 19 10.91 -12.52 4.61
N LEU A 20 9.62 -12.30 4.39
CA LEU A 20 9.08 -10.96 4.18
C LEU A 20 9.28 -10.13 5.46
N SER A 21 9.50 -8.83 5.31
CA SER A 21 9.48 -7.92 6.45
C SER A 21 8.04 -7.74 6.96
N GLU A 22 7.87 -7.33 8.22
CA GLU A 22 6.54 -7.03 8.79
C GLU A 22 5.74 -6.03 7.94
N ASP A 23 6.41 -5.05 7.34
CA ASP A 23 5.76 -4.08 6.46
C ASP A 23 5.35 -4.70 5.11
N GLN A 24 6.11 -5.67 4.59
CA GLN A 24 5.72 -6.41 3.38
C GLN A 24 4.54 -7.36 3.64
N GLU A 25 4.55 -8.05 4.78
CA GLU A 25 3.40 -8.90 5.18
C GLU A 25 2.14 -8.06 5.34
N ARG A 26 2.24 -6.93 6.04
CA ARG A 26 1.14 -5.97 6.21
C ARG A 26 0.64 -5.41 4.88
N ALA A 27 1.53 -5.09 3.95
CA ALA A 27 1.14 -4.64 2.62
C ALA A 27 0.35 -5.71 1.87
N ASN A 28 0.74 -6.98 1.97
CA ASN A 28 -0.01 -8.10 1.37
C ASN A 28 -1.39 -8.27 2.02
N GLU A 29 -1.48 -8.17 3.35
CA GLU A 29 -2.78 -8.19 4.06
C GLU A 29 -3.70 -7.05 3.61
N ILE A 30 -3.14 -5.85 3.43
CA ILE A 30 -3.93 -4.70 2.95
C ILE A 30 -4.36 -4.89 1.50
N TRP A 31 -3.54 -5.53 0.65
CA TRP A 31 -3.95 -5.86 -0.71
C TRP A 31 -5.19 -6.76 -0.73
N ASP A 32 -5.24 -7.76 0.13
CA ASP A 32 -6.42 -8.62 0.27
C ASP A 32 -7.63 -7.85 0.83
N GLU A 33 -7.41 -6.93 1.78
CA GLU A 33 -8.45 -6.10 2.38
C GLU A 33 -9.11 -5.15 1.36
N ILE A 34 -8.34 -4.60 0.41
CA ILE A 34 -8.87 -3.68 -0.60
C ILE A 34 -9.56 -4.37 -1.77
N ASN A 35 -9.73 -5.68 -1.73
CA ASN A 35 -10.40 -6.39 -2.83
C ASN A 35 -11.76 -5.76 -3.14
N GLY A 36 -11.96 -5.37 -4.41
CA GLY A 36 -13.19 -4.72 -4.86
C GLY A 36 -13.29 -3.21 -4.53
N TYR A 37 -12.19 -2.55 -4.18
CA TYR A 37 -12.15 -1.10 -3.85
C TYR A 37 -12.74 -0.20 -4.95
N GLN A 38 -12.77 -0.64 -6.19
CA GLN A 38 -13.39 0.13 -7.30
C GLN A 38 -14.90 0.37 -7.09
N SER A 39 -15.53 -0.34 -6.15
CA SER A 39 -16.92 -0.09 -5.75
C SER A 39 -17.07 0.86 -4.56
N TRP A 40 -15.96 1.34 -3.97
CA TRP A 40 -15.97 2.24 -2.83
C TRP A 40 -16.38 3.67 -3.21
N GLY A 41 -16.64 4.48 -2.20
CA GLY A 41 -16.90 5.90 -2.36
C GLY A 41 -15.73 6.68 -2.96
N GLN A 42 -16.04 7.86 -3.49
CA GLN A 42 -15.05 8.81 -3.98
C GLN A 42 -15.31 10.18 -3.34
N ILE A 43 -14.25 10.96 -3.17
CA ILE A 43 -14.40 12.36 -2.76
C ILE A 43 -14.95 13.14 -3.95
N SER A 44 -16.03 13.91 -3.75
CA SER A 44 -16.76 14.57 -4.84
C SER A 44 -15.88 15.45 -5.74
N GLU A 45 -14.93 16.18 -5.14
CA GLU A 45 -13.98 17.04 -5.84
C GLU A 45 -12.94 16.26 -6.65
N PHE A 46 -12.75 14.97 -6.35
CA PHE A 46 -11.80 14.08 -7.00
C PHE A 46 -12.48 12.84 -7.63
N SER A 47 -13.77 12.94 -7.93
CA SER A 47 -14.50 11.83 -8.54
C SER A 47 -14.08 11.58 -9.99
N GLY A 48 -14.03 10.31 -10.38
CA GLY A 48 -13.56 9.90 -11.69
C GLY A 48 -12.06 10.11 -11.90
N ILE A 49 -11.63 10.01 -13.14
CA ILE A 49 -10.23 10.14 -13.54
C ILE A 49 -9.87 11.62 -13.63
N GLN A 50 -8.86 12.03 -12.90
CA GLN A 50 -8.37 13.41 -12.83
C GLN A 50 -6.93 13.52 -13.33
N PRO A 51 -6.55 14.63 -13.98
CA PRO A 51 -5.15 14.91 -14.29
C PRO A 51 -4.28 14.95 -13.03
N SER A 52 -3.07 14.45 -13.12
CA SER A 52 -2.10 14.46 -12.02
C SER A 52 -0.70 14.77 -12.55
N ASN A 53 0.03 15.62 -11.85
CA ASN A 53 1.40 16.03 -12.21
C ASN A 53 2.45 15.48 -11.23
N ASN A 54 2.12 14.42 -10.50
CA ASN A 54 2.98 13.89 -9.44
C ASN A 54 3.40 12.43 -9.68
N ALA A 55 4.01 11.82 -8.68
CA ALA A 55 4.57 10.47 -8.73
C ALA A 55 3.55 9.33 -8.94
N HIS A 56 2.24 9.62 -8.97
CA HIS A 56 1.21 8.58 -9.09
C HIS A 56 0.81 8.27 -10.54
N GLY A 57 1.18 9.08 -11.52
CA GLY A 57 0.84 8.92 -12.94
C GLY A 57 0.41 10.24 -13.57
N SER A 58 0.15 10.25 -14.88
CA SER A 58 -0.38 11.43 -15.59
C SER A 58 -1.83 11.72 -15.24
N TYR A 59 -2.57 10.67 -14.88
CA TYR A 59 -3.95 10.71 -14.41
C TYR A 59 -4.11 9.80 -13.20
N VAL A 60 -5.07 10.11 -12.35
CA VAL A 60 -5.36 9.32 -11.14
C VAL A 60 -6.86 9.20 -10.92
N GLN A 61 -7.26 8.12 -10.25
CA GLN A 61 -8.58 7.97 -9.65
C GLN A 61 -8.41 7.53 -8.20
N VAL A 62 -9.28 8.02 -7.31
CA VAL A 62 -9.14 7.82 -5.87
C VAL A 62 -10.42 7.23 -5.30
N TRP A 63 -10.28 6.19 -4.49
CA TRP A 63 -11.35 5.58 -3.73
C TRP A 63 -11.06 5.65 -2.24
N ILE A 64 -12.11 5.74 -1.45
CA ILE A 64 -12.07 5.87 0.00
C ILE A 64 -12.98 4.82 0.64
N ASN A 65 -12.53 4.23 1.76
CA ASN A 65 -13.38 3.29 2.48
C ASN A 65 -14.49 4.02 3.27
N GLU A 66 -15.45 3.25 3.80
CA GLU A 66 -16.59 3.77 4.57
C GLU A 66 -16.18 4.64 5.77
N ILE A 67 -15.03 4.38 6.38
CA ILE A 67 -14.52 5.18 7.51
C ILE A 67 -14.21 6.59 7.06
N VAL A 68 -13.53 6.75 5.92
CA VAL A 68 -13.22 8.06 5.34
C VAL A 68 -14.50 8.72 4.85
N GLU A 69 -15.37 7.99 4.17
CA GLU A 69 -16.64 8.50 3.66
C GLU A 69 -17.53 9.03 4.80
N SER A 70 -17.66 8.26 5.87
CA SER A 70 -18.42 8.67 7.05
C SER A 70 -17.84 9.92 7.71
N PHE A 71 -16.50 9.98 7.85
CA PHE A 71 -15.83 11.15 8.40
C PHE A 71 -16.06 12.40 7.57
N LEU A 72 -15.95 12.31 6.24
CA LEU A 72 -16.14 13.45 5.33
C LEU A 72 -17.59 13.90 5.21
N SER A 73 -18.54 12.99 5.43
CA SER A 73 -19.98 13.27 5.39
C SER A 73 -20.52 13.92 6.67
N ASP A 74 -19.80 13.76 7.78
CA ASP A 74 -20.20 14.34 9.06
C ASP A 74 -19.70 15.79 9.16
N SER A 75 -20.63 16.75 9.08
CA SER A 75 -20.32 18.18 9.20
C SER A 75 -19.70 18.60 10.54
N SER A 76 -19.78 17.76 11.56
CA SER A 76 -19.13 17.98 12.87
C SER A 76 -17.70 17.44 12.92
N SER A 77 -17.30 16.61 11.98
CA SER A 77 -15.95 16.06 11.89
C SER A 77 -14.92 17.15 11.58
N SER A 78 -13.81 17.09 12.29
CA SER A 78 -12.70 18.03 12.11
C SER A 78 -11.37 17.36 12.49
N GLY A 79 -10.28 17.88 11.93
CA GLY A 79 -8.95 17.38 12.22
C GLY A 79 -8.53 16.24 11.27
N GLN A 80 -7.82 15.27 11.83
CA GLN A 80 -7.26 14.16 11.04
C GLN A 80 -8.29 13.05 10.80
N LEU A 81 -8.14 12.35 9.69
CA LEU A 81 -8.88 11.13 9.42
C LEU A 81 -8.70 10.10 10.55
N PRO A 82 -9.75 9.37 10.92
CA PRO A 82 -9.70 8.42 12.03
C PRO A 82 -8.86 7.18 11.71
N ASN A 83 -8.47 6.44 12.74
CA ASN A 83 -7.81 5.15 12.59
C ASN A 83 -8.67 4.18 11.75
N GLY A 84 -8.04 3.38 10.91
CA GLY A 84 -8.71 2.52 9.92
C GLY A 84 -9.07 3.21 8.61
N SER A 85 -8.85 4.52 8.48
CA SER A 85 -8.99 5.20 7.18
C SER A 85 -8.09 4.56 6.13
N LEU A 86 -8.66 4.23 4.97
CA LEU A 86 -7.96 3.59 3.88
C LEU A 86 -8.34 4.27 2.55
N ILE A 87 -7.32 4.71 1.84
CA ILE A 87 -7.44 5.43 0.56
C ILE A 87 -6.64 4.66 -0.48
N VAL A 88 -7.27 4.36 -1.59
CA VAL A 88 -6.66 3.70 -2.75
C VAL A 88 -6.61 4.67 -3.92
N LYS A 89 -5.47 4.75 -4.58
CA LYS A 89 -5.26 5.58 -5.75
C LYS A 89 -4.69 4.76 -6.89
N GLU A 90 -5.40 4.65 -7.99
CA GLU A 90 -4.84 4.17 -9.25
C GLU A 90 -4.21 5.31 -10.03
N GLY A 91 -3.05 5.04 -10.59
CA GLY A 91 -2.36 5.92 -11.52
C GLY A 91 -2.46 5.38 -12.93
N TYR A 92 -2.74 6.27 -13.89
CA TYR A 92 -2.88 5.93 -15.30
C TYR A 92 -1.93 6.73 -16.17
N SER A 93 -1.57 6.15 -17.32
CA SER A 93 -0.82 6.84 -18.36
C SER A 93 -1.70 7.73 -19.25
N ASP A 94 -3.00 7.42 -19.34
CA ASP A 94 -3.96 8.09 -20.21
C ASP A 94 -5.24 8.52 -19.47
N SER A 95 -6.00 9.44 -20.08
CA SER A 95 -7.22 10.02 -19.51
C SER A 95 -8.44 9.07 -19.51
N ASN A 96 -8.35 7.94 -20.21
CA ASN A 96 -9.45 6.98 -20.29
C ASN A 96 -9.34 5.89 -19.21
N GLY A 97 -8.22 5.85 -18.47
CA GLY A 97 -7.98 4.84 -17.45
C GLY A 97 -7.81 3.43 -17.99
N SER A 98 -7.35 3.30 -19.25
CA SER A 98 -7.23 2.00 -19.89
C SER A 98 -5.98 1.22 -19.46
N ASP A 99 -5.00 1.90 -18.89
CA ASP A 99 -3.75 1.31 -18.46
C ASP A 99 -3.39 1.76 -17.04
N VAL A 100 -3.62 0.88 -16.08
CA VAL A 100 -3.24 1.10 -14.67
C VAL A 100 -1.74 0.90 -14.53
N SER A 101 -1.02 1.99 -14.38
CA SER A 101 0.44 1.99 -14.25
C SER A 101 0.92 1.61 -12.85
N LYS A 102 0.13 1.96 -11.82
CA LYS A 102 0.38 1.58 -10.42
C LYS A 102 -0.86 1.79 -9.56
N ILE A 103 -0.91 1.07 -8.45
CA ILE A 103 -1.87 1.26 -7.38
C ILE A 103 -1.09 1.68 -6.14
N THR A 104 -1.53 2.73 -5.47
CA THR A 104 -0.94 3.20 -4.21
C THR A 104 -2.00 3.27 -3.14
N ILE A 105 -1.63 2.89 -1.93
CA ILE A 105 -2.51 2.97 -0.76
C ILE A 105 -1.89 3.81 0.33
N MET A 106 -2.76 4.40 1.15
CA MET A 106 -2.43 4.91 2.46
C MET A 106 -3.48 4.42 3.45
N LYS A 107 -3.02 3.78 4.53
CA LYS A 107 -3.87 3.26 5.61
C LYS A 107 -3.45 3.84 6.93
N LYS A 108 -4.40 4.38 7.67
CA LYS A 108 -4.14 4.90 9.02
C LYS A 108 -4.19 3.79 10.05
N ILE A 109 -3.07 3.56 10.74
CA ILE A 109 -2.88 2.48 11.71
C ILE A 109 -2.38 3.10 13.02
N GLU A 110 -3.21 3.05 14.06
CA GLU A 110 -2.90 3.63 15.36
C GLU A 110 -1.53 3.18 15.91
N GLY A 111 -0.68 4.16 16.26
CA GLY A 111 0.64 3.91 16.83
C GLY A 111 1.70 3.40 15.84
N TYR A 112 1.39 3.29 14.55
CA TYR A 112 2.33 2.78 13.56
C TYR A 112 3.49 3.76 13.28
N ASP A 113 3.17 5.03 13.03
CA ASP A 113 4.14 6.09 12.78
C ASP A 113 3.64 7.44 13.36
N PRO A 114 3.67 7.60 14.71
CA PRO A 114 3.09 8.77 15.39
C PRO A 114 3.68 10.11 14.94
N ASN A 115 4.90 10.11 14.43
CA ASN A 115 5.56 11.31 13.95
C ASN A 115 5.07 11.76 12.56
N ASN A 116 4.41 10.86 11.83
CA ASN A 116 3.89 11.07 10.48
C ASN A 116 2.40 10.70 10.39
N ASN A 117 1.64 11.03 11.43
CA ASN A 117 0.19 10.85 11.50
C ASN A 117 -0.28 9.39 11.34
N ASP A 118 0.53 8.42 11.74
CA ASP A 118 0.21 6.99 11.74
C ASP A 118 -0.16 6.39 10.36
N TRP A 119 0.35 6.98 9.28
CA TRP A 119 0.12 6.47 7.95
C TRP A 119 1.09 5.35 7.57
N PHE A 120 0.51 4.22 7.16
CA PHE A 120 1.16 3.15 6.42
C PHE A 120 0.98 3.36 4.92
N TRP A 121 2.03 3.14 4.14
CA TRP A 121 2.05 3.34 2.69
C TRP A 121 2.42 2.05 1.97
N ALA A 122 1.81 1.78 0.82
CA ALA A 122 2.29 0.75 -0.08
C ALA A 122 1.97 1.09 -1.54
N ASN A 123 2.72 0.49 -2.46
CA ASN A 123 2.40 0.54 -3.87
C ASN A 123 2.43 -0.86 -4.48
N TYR A 124 1.57 -1.07 -5.48
CA TYR A 124 1.43 -2.32 -6.20
C TYR A 124 1.40 -2.05 -7.71
N ASN A 125 1.71 -3.07 -8.51
CA ASN A 125 1.35 -3.06 -9.92
C ASN A 125 -0.15 -3.37 -10.11
N SER A 126 -0.64 -3.35 -11.34
CA SER A 126 -2.05 -3.65 -11.65
C SER A 126 -2.46 -5.10 -11.34
N GLY A 127 -1.50 -6.01 -11.19
CA GLY A 127 -1.72 -7.41 -10.82
C GLY A 127 -1.70 -7.67 -9.32
N GLY A 128 -1.35 -6.66 -8.50
CA GLY A 128 -1.27 -6.79 -7.05
C GLY A 128 0.10 -7.15 -6.51
N ASP A 129 1.10 -7.29 -7.37
CA ASP A 129 2.46 -7.51 -6.88
C ASP A 129 2.95 -6.28 -6.15
N LEU A 130 3.49 -6.49 -4.95
CA LEU A 130 4.02 -5.43 -4.09
C LEU A 130 5.20 -4.74 -4.76
N GLY A 131 5.14 -3.42 -4.84
CA GLY A 131 6.23 -2.58 -5.31
C GLY A 131 7.29 -2.30 -4.25
N GLY A 132 8.30 -1.52 -4.63
CA GLY A 132 9.43 -1.21 -3.76
C GLY A 132 9.14 -0.20 -2.64
N LYS A 133 7.89 0.29 -2.50
CA LYS A 133 7.49 1.21 -1.43
C LYS A 133 6.45 0.54 -0.55
N ASN A 134 6.83 0.28 0.70
CA ASN A 134 5.94 -0.24 1.72
C ASN A 134 6.46 0.19 3.10
N GLY A 135 5.54 0.52 3.99
CA GLY A 135 5.88 0.93 5.35
C GLY A 135 5.94 2.46 5.56
N ARG A 136 6.92 2.92 6.33
CA ARG A 136 7.18 4.34 6.66
C ARG A 136 7.94 5.04 5.54
N GLU A 137 7.23 5.45 4.50
CA GLU A 137 7.81 5.97 3.27
C GLU A 137 7.97 7.48 3.29
N ALA A 138 9.20 7.97 3.49
CA ALA A 138 9.51 9.40 3.51
C ALA A 138 9.09 10.13 2.23
N SER A 139 9.19 9.47 1.09
CA SER A 139 8.75 10.01 -0.21
C SER A 139 7.22 10.19 -0.31
N CYS A 140 6.45 9.53 0.56
CA CYS A 140 5.00 9.67 0.64
C CYS A 140 4.62 10.77 1.65
N PHE A 141 5.02 10.62 2.92
CA PHE A 141 4.59 11.56 3.95
C PHE A 141 5.14 12.99 3.76
N ASN A 142 6.29 13.19 3.11
CA ASN A 142 6.78 14.54 2.81
C ASN A 142 5.87 15.34 1.86
N CYS A 143 5.01 14.67 1.09
CA CYS A 143 4.02 15.31 0.22
C CYS A 143 2.61 15.31 0.82
N HIS A 144 2.32 14.37 1.75
CA HIS A 144 1.00 14.15 2.33
C HIS A 144 0.90 14.53 3.81
N ALA A 145 1.90 15.22 4.37
CA ALA A 145 1.93 15.68 5.76
C ALA A 145 1.02 16.88 5.98
#